data_b52401ce370c4124222926ce503c42e6
#
_entry.id   b52401ce370c4124222926ce503c42e6
#
_cell.length_a   1.000
_cell.length_b   1.000
_cell.length_c   1.000
_cell.angle_alpha   90.00
_cell.angle_beta   90.00
_cell.angle_gamma   90.00
#
_symmetry.space_group_name_H-M   'P 1'
#
loop_
_entity.id
_entity.type
_entity.pdbx_description
1 polymer ?
#
loop_
_entity_poly.entity_id
_entity_poly.type
_entity_poly.pdbx_seq_one_letter_code
_entity_poly.pdbx_strand_id
1 'polypeptide(L)'
;WNAIFPQLSTYSQTTLYVTLDIMVVGLLLLRVRGEDEYRPIFQVYPLWKRDNKDNLFSPIVNKPILDKKNLTFDIPYNQHSNYFKESIRCAEEQVGCCLRPEVLVEKMFDLINSYYSNDYLVQCNPICQADLLELQLYIMKYIGDYRSIDKILNNINKASKKWKYQYFYENYSTEDWKNSVLKNIDDWDNVLKLLKTNMDDKKIARLKHSHLVY
;
A
#
# COMPACT_ATOMS: atom_id res chain seq x y z
N TRP A 1 3.08 6.88 -18.39
CA TRP A 1 2.58 6.95 -17.02
C TRP A 1 3.15 8.17 -16.28
N ASN A 2 4.47 8.41 -16.23
CA ASN A 2 5.06 9.57 -15.54
C ASN A 2 4.55 10.93 -16.07
N ALA A 3 4.25 11.04 -17.36
CA ALA A 3 3.70 12.28 -17.92
C ALA A 3 2.29 12.58 -17.40
N ILE A 4 1.56 11.54 -17.00
CA ILE A 4 0.18 11.65 -16.48
C ILE A 4 0.19 11.78 -14.95
N PHE A 5 1.05 11.03 -14.28
CA PHE A 5 1.25 11.09 -12.85
C PHE A 5 2.65 11.66 -12.54
N PRO A 6 2.82 12.99 -12.67
CA PRO A 6 4.14 13.62 -12.60
C PRO A 6 4.78 13.50 -11.21
N GLN A 7 3.99 13.15 -10.18
CA GLN A 7 4.50 12.92 -8.83
C GLN A 7 5.27 11.60 -8.73
N LEU A 8 5.00 10.61 -9.58
CA LEU A 8 5.71 9.34 -9.57
C LEU A 8 7.13 9.50 -10.13
N SER A 9 8.08 8.84 -9.49
CA SER A 9 9.47 8.70 -9.94
C SER A 9 9.71 7.30 -10.49
N THR A 10 10.56 7.17 -11.48
CA THR A 10 10.98 5.85 -11.98
C THR A 10 11.87 5.16 -10.94
N TYR A 11 11.35 4.07 -10.35
CA TYR A 11 12.10 3.24 -9.41
C TYR A 11 12.83 2.10 -10.13
N SER A 12 12.20 1.52 -11.14
CA SER A 12 12.77 0.53 -12.07
C SER A 12 12.15 0.69 -13.46
N GLN A 13 12.50 -0.18 -14.40
CA GLN A 13 11.91 -0.16 -15.75
C GLN A 13 10.39 -0.35 -15.76
N THR A 14 9.85 -1.03 -14.75
CA THR A 14 8.43 -1.40 -14.66
C THR A 14 7.74 -0.82 -13.43
N THR A 15 8.42 -0.05 -12.59
CA THR A 15 7.86 0.47 -11.35
C THR A 15 8.03 1.98 -11.22
N LEU A 16 6.95 2.63 -10.84
CA LEU A 16 6.82 4.08 -10.71
C LEU A 16 6.27 4.39 -9.32
N TYR A 17 7.10 4.96 -8.46
CA TYR A 17 6.76 5.16 -7.05
C TYR A 17 6.99 6.60 -6.58
N VAL A 18 6.35 6.92 -5.46
CA VAL A 18 6.53 8.14 -4.67
C VAL A 18 6.56 7.75 -3.20
N THR A 19 7.34 8.43 -2.38
CA THR A 19 7.20 8.31 -0.92
C THR A 19 6.02 9.14 -0.47
N LEU A 20 5.16 8.54 0.34
CA LEU A 20 4.02 9.20 0.98
C LEU A 20 4.20 9.03 2.49
N ASP A 21 4.92 9.99 3.10
CA ASP A 21 5.31 9.99 4.51
C ASP A 21 5.88 8.62 4.96
N ILE A 22 5.06 7.82 5.64
CA ILE A 22 5.48 6.53 6.23
C ILE A 22 5.44 5.35 5.26
N MET A 23 5.14 5.57 3.99
CA MET A 23 4.99 4.50 3.00
C MET A 23 5.54 4.89 1.62
N VAL A 24 5.71 3.91 0.77
CA VAL A 24 5.93 4.10 -0.67
C VAL A 24 4.67 3.65 -1.40
N VAL A 25 4.17 4.49 -2.29
CA VAL A 25 2.98 4.18 -3.11
C VAL A 25 3.28 4.36 -4.59
N GLY A 26 2.53 3.68 -5.46
CA GLY A 26 2.65 3.90 -6.89
C GLY A 26 2.18 2.74 -7.74
N LEU A 27 2.76 2.61 -8.93
CA LEU A 27 2.32 1.67 -9.95
C LEU A 27 3.43 0.69 -10.33
N LEU A 28 3.12 -0.59 -10.30
CA LEU A 28 3.86 -1.65 -10.97
C LEU A 28 3.20 -1.90 -12.33
N LEU A 29 3.99 -1.84 -13.42
CA LEU A 29 3.58 -2.24 -14.76
C LEU A 29 4.02 -3.70 -14.95
N LEU A 30 3.20 -4.61 -14.45
CA LEU A 30 3.53 -6.04 -14.43
C LEU A 30 3.42 -6.64 -15.83
N ARG A 31 4.53 -7.13 -16.38
CA ARG A 31 4.49 -7.90 -17.62
C ARG A 31 3.74 -9.22 -17.40
N VAL A 32 2.73 -9.46 -18.21
CA VAL A 32 1.97 -10.73 -18.17
C VAL A 32 2.79 -11.81 -18.82
N ARG A 33 3.05 -12.91 -18.08
CA ARG A 33 3.93 -13.99 -18.54
C ARG A 33 3.29 -14.75 -19.70
N GLY A 34 4.02 -14.85 -20.82
CA GLY A 34 3.55 -15.57 -22.01
C GLY A 34 2.74 -14.71 -22.97
N GLU A 35 2.39 -13.48 -22.57
CA GLU A 35 1.64 -12.54 -23.37
C GLU A 35 2.48 -11.30 -23.72
N ASP A 36 2.18 -10.66 -24.84
CA ASP A 36 2.82 -9.39 -25.24
C ASP A 36 2.04 -8.19 -24.71
N GLU A 37 1.83 -8.19 -23.39
CA GLU A 37 1.03 -7.19 -22.68
C GLU A 37 1.55 -6.94 -21.26
N TYR A 38 1.07 -5.85 -20.65
CA TYR A 38 1.33 -5.52 -19.25
C TYR A 38 0.07 -5.08 -18.52
N ARG A 39 0.09 -5.24 -17.21
CA ARG A 39 -0.99 -4.89 -16.28
C ARG A 39 -0.54 -3.84 -15.28
N PRO A 40 -1.19 -2.69 -15.18
CA PRO A 40 -0.92 -1.73 -14.11
C PRO A 40 -1.52 -2.22 -12.79
N ILE A 41 -0.69 -2.22 -11.75
CA ILE A 41 -1.05 -2.63 -10.40
C ILE A 41 -0.67 -1.49 -9.44
N PHE A 42 -1.62 -1.00 -8.66
CA PHE A 42 -1.33 -0.05 -7.59
C PHE A 42 -0.79 -0.81 -6.38
N GLN A 43 0.30 -0.27 -5.80
CA GLN A 43 0.98 -0.90 -4.69
C GLN A 43 1.23 0.10 -3.55
N VAL A 44 1.18 -0.41 -2.31
CA VAL A 44 1.55 0.32 -1.10
C VAL A 44 2.54 -0.52 -0.31
N TYR A 45 3.69 0.07 0.01
CA TYR A 45 4.76 -0.54 0.79
C TYR A 45 4.97 0.24 2.09
N PRO A 46 4.88 -0.40 3.26
CA PRO A 46 5.15 0.25 4.53
C PRO A 46 6.65 0.46 4.72
N LEU A 47 7.08 1.66 5.09
CA LEU A 47 8.49 1.95 5.36
C LEU A 47 8.95 1.50 6.75
N TRP A 48 8.04 1.16 7.65
CA TRP A 48 8.40 0.63 8.98
C TRP A 48 8.62 -0.89 9.03
N LYS A 49 8.19 -1.63 7.99
CA LYS A 49 8.48 -3.07 7.88
C LYS A 49 9.81 -3.22 7.17
N ARG A 50 10.76 -3.86 7.83
CA ARG A 50 12.08 -4.12 7.25
C ARG A 50 12.09 -5.53 6.68
N ASP A 51 12.23 -5.63 5.37
CA ASP A 51 12.72 -6.82 4.70
C ASP A 51 14.13 -6.54 4.17
N ASN A 52 14.89 -7.57 3.81
CA ASN A 52 16.32 -7.51 3.43
C ASN A 52 16.73 -6.25 2.63
N LYS A 53 17.96 -5.81 2.86
CA LYS A 53 18.59 -4.55 2.39
C LYS A 53 18.50 -4.20 0.90
N ASP A 54 18.03 -5.10 0.04
CA ASP A 54 18.10 -4.95 -1.41
C ASP A 54 16.76 -4.80 -2.13
N ASN A 55 15.64 -5.03 -1.49
CA ASN A 55 14.31 -4.93 -2.12
C ASN A 55 13.33 -4.13 -1.30
N LEU A 56 12.43 -3.41 -1.98
CA LEU A 56 11.18 -2.99 -1.38
C LEU A 56 10.45 -4.22 -0.84
N PHE A 57 9.90 -4.07 0.33
CA PHE A 57 9.11 -5.05 1.06
C PHE A 57 8.00 -5.66 0.19
N SER A 58 7.38 -6.74 0.63
CA SER A 58 6.13 -7.18 0.01
C SER A 58 5.07 -6.09 0.14
N PRO A 59 4.36 -5.72 -0.94
CA PRO A 59 3.30 -4.71 -0.86
C PRO A 59 2.16 -5.21 0.01
N ILE A 60 1.67 -4.36 0.90
CA ILE A 60 0.47 -4.65 1.72
C ILE A 60 -0.83 -4.31 0.99
N VAL A 61 -0.77 -3.47 -0.03
CA VAL A 61 -1.81 -3.31 -1.04
C VAL A 61 -1.20 -3.66 -2.38
N ASN A 62 -1.83 -4.57 -3.10
CA ASN A 62 -1.43 -5.00 -4.44
C ASN A 62 -2.68 -5.10 -5.32
N LYS A 63 -3.21 -3.93 -5.69
CA LYS A 63 -4.52 -3.76 -6.33
C LYS A 63 -4.36 -3.58 -7.85
N PRO A 64 -4.75 -4.57 -8.68
CA PRO A 64 -4.84 -4.36 -10.12
C PRO A 64 -5.78 -3.20 -10.46
N ILE A 65 -5.43 -2.43 -11.48
CA ILE A 65 -6.37 -1.47 -12.06
C ILE A 65 -7.40 -2.26 -12.87
N LEU A 66 -8.67 -1.97 -12.64
CA LEU A 66 -9.78 -2.66 -13.26
C LEU A 66 -10.38 -1.81 -14.39
N ASP A 67 -10.90 -2.47 -15.41
CA ASP A 67 -11.70 -1.84 -16.45
C ASP A 67 -13.15 -1.57 -15.99
N LYS A 68 -13.98 -1.02 -16.88
CA LYS A 68 -15.40 -0.73 -16.62
C LYS A 68 -16.25 -1.98 -16.32
N LYS A 69 -15.75 -3.17 -16.65
CA LYS A 69 -16.40 -4.46 -16.39
C LYS A 69 -15.89 -5.13 -15.14
N ASN A 70 -15.05 -4.43 -14.35
CA ASN A 70 -14.34 -4.96 -13.18
C ASN A 70 -13.39 -6.13 -13.52
N LEU A 71 -12.85 -6.16 -14.73
CA LEU A 71 -11.80 -7.08 -15.13
C LEU A 71 -10.44 -6.37 -15.02
N THR A 72 -9.37 -7.13 -14.81
CA THR A 72 -8.01 -6.57 -14.81
C THR A 72 -7.70 -5.91 -16.15
N PHE A 73 -7.10 -4.73 -16.09
CA PHE A 73 -6.81 -3.95 -17.29
C PHE A 73 -5.48 -4.40 -17.89
N ASP A 74 -5.53 -5.27 -18.89
CA ASP A 74 -4.34 -5.72 -19.60
C ASP A 74 -4.13 -4.88 -20.88
N ILE A 75 -2.90 -4.39 -21.09
CA ILE A 75 -2.55 -3.44 -22.15
C ILE A 75 -1.58 -4.13 -23.11
N PRO A 76 -2.03 -4.55 -24.31
CA PRO A 76 -1.15 -5.10 -25.33
C PRO A 76 -0.15 -4.05 -25.84
N TYR A 77 1.13 -4.42 -25.95
CA TYR A 77 2.17 -3.49 -26.41
C TYR A 77 1.90 -3.01 -27.84
N ASN A 78 1.43 -3.89 -28.72
CA ASN A 78 1.10 -3.57 -30.11
C ASN A 78 -0.16 -2.71 -30.28
N GLN A 79 -0.99 -2.58 -29.24
CA GLN A 79 -2.21 -1.76 -29.20
C GLN A 79 -2.19 -0.72 -28.07
N HIS A 80 -1.00 -0.41 -27.57
CA HIS A 80 -0.82 0.47 -26.42
C HIS A 80 -1.60 1.79 -26.52
N SER A 81 -1.54 2.48 -27.66
CA SER A 81 -2.21 3.75 -27.88
C SER A 81 -3.72 3.67 -27.73
N ASN A 82 -4.34 2.54 -28.06
CA ASN A 82 -5.79 2.33 -27.99
C ASN A 82 -6.26 2.12 -26.54
N TYR A 83 -5.51 1.35 -25.77
CA TYR A 83 -5.88 0.97 -24.40
C TYR A 83 -5.38 1.97 -23.35
N PHE A 84 -4.29 2.67 -23.64
CA PHE A 84 -3.59 3.51 -22.66
C PHE A 84 -4.46 4.64 -22.11
N LYS A 85 -5.24 5.34 -22.93
CA LYS A 85 -6.13 6.43 -22.48
C LYS A 85 -7.18 5.94 -21.49
N GLU A 86 -7.77 4.79 -21.77
CA GLU A 86 -8.77 4.21 -20.89
C GLU A 86 -8.15 3.68 -19.59
N SER A 87 -6.97 3.04 -19.66
CA SER A 87 -6.27 2.57 -18.48
C SER A 87 -5.87 3.70 -17.55
N ILE A 88 -5.46 4.85 -18.08
CA ILE A 88 -5.19 6.06 -17.29
C ILE A 88 -6.45 6.56 -16.61
N ARG A 89 -7.56 6.66 -17.35
CA ARG A 89 -8.83 7.09 -16.77
C ARG A 89 -9.25 6.17 -15.62
N CYS A 90 -9.16 4.85 -15.82
CA CYS A 90 -9.44 3.87 -14.76
C CYS A 90 -8.49 4.00 -13.56
N ALA A 91 -7.20 4.21 -13.81
CA ALA A 91 -6.22 4.42 -12.74
C ALA A 91 -6.49 5.72 -11.97
N GLU A 92 -6.81 6.81 -12.68
CA GLU A 92 -7.15 8.10 -12.06
C GLU A 92 -8.39 7.98 -11.16
N GLU A 93 -9.44 7.31 -11.64
CA GLU A 93 -10.68 7.10 -10.88
C GLU A 93 -10.47 6.19 -9.65
N GLN A 94 -9.63 5.16 -9.75
CA GLN A 94 -9.48 4.16 -8.69
C GLN A 94 -8.41 4.49 -7.65
N VAL A 95 -7.33 5.15 -8.06
CA VAL A 95 -6.15 5.39 -7.20
C VAL A 95 -5.50 6.76 -7.39
N GLY A 96 -5.96 7.57 -8.34
CA GLY A 96 -5.35 8.86 -8.68
C GLY A 96 -5.25 9.82 -7.49
N CYS A 97 -6.21 9.77 -6.56
CA CYS A 97 -6.19 10.56 -5.33
C CYS A 97 -4.97 10.26 -4.45
N CYS A 98 -4.41 9.03 -4.51
CA CYS A 98 -3.24 8.62 -3.74
C CYS A 98 -1.90 8.90 -4.48
N LEU A 99 -1.97 9.42 -5.71
CA LEU A 99 -0.80 9.71 -6.56
C LEU A 99 -0.60 11.22 -6.76
N ARG A 100 -1.01 12.03 -5.77
CA ARG A 100 -0.91 13.49 -5.74
C ARG A 100 0.21 13.95 -4.79
N PRO A 101 0.69 15.20 -4.92
CA PRO A 101 1.63 15.78 -3.95
C PRO A 101 1.08 15.80 -2.52
N GLU A 102 -0.21 16.09 -2.39
CA GLU A 102 -0.96 16.04 -1.14
C GLU A 102 -2.08 15.00 -1.26
N VAL A 103 -2.12 14.11 -0.30
CA VAL A 103 -3.08 12.99 -0.24
C VAL A 103 -3.94 13.13 1.01
N LEU A 104 -5.22 13.34 0.82
CA LEU A 104 -6.17 13.39 1.95
C LEU A 104 -6.17 12.03 2.65
N VAL A 105 -5.98 12.05 3.97
CA VAL A 105 -6.02 10.85 4.82
C VAL A 105 -7.31 10.07 4.61
N GLU A 106 -8.46 10.78 4.51
CA GLU A 106 -9.75 10.17 4.23
C GLU A 106 -9.73 9.34 2.94
N LYS A 107 -9.14 9.87 1.86
CA LYS A 107 -9.06 9.15 0.57
C LYS A 107 -8.16 7.93 0.63
N MET A 108 -7.06 8.00 1.38
CA MET A 108 -6.22 6.83 1.62
C MET A 108 -6.98 5.76 2.42
N PHE A 109 -7.76 6.17 3.44
CA PHE A 109 -8.60 5.26 4.21
C PHE A 109 -9.72 4.65 3.38
N ASP A 110 -10.38 5.42 2.51
CA ASP A 110 -11.39 4.91 1.58
C ASP A 110 -10.82 3.80 0.70
N LEU A 111 -9.61 4.02 0.16
CA LEU A 111 -8.92 3.01 -0.63
C LEU A 111 -8.59 1.75 0.17
N ILE A 112 -7.99 1.91 1.36
CA ILE A 112 -7.65 0.79 2.25
C ILE A 112 -8.90 0.01 2.65
N ASN A 113 -9.97 0.69 3.05
CA ASN A 113 -11.24 0.06 3.45
C ASN A 113 -11.93 -0.65 2.29
N SER A 114 -11.90 -0.05 1.10
CA SER A 114 -12.40 -0.68 -0.12
C SER A 114 -11.62 -1.96 -0.45
N TYR A 115 -10.29 -1.91 -0.35
CA TYR A 115 -9.43 -3.07 -0.58
C TYR A 115 -9.67 -4.16 0.46
N TYR A 116 -9.77 -3.78 1.74
CA TYR A 116 -10.09 -4.70 2.84
C TYR A 116 -11.42 -5.43 2.63
N SER A 117 -12.44 -4.72 2.14
CA SER A 117 -13.81 -5.24 2.06
C SER A 117 -14.13 -5.98 0.77
N ASN A 118 -13.44 -5.65 -0.34
CA ASN A 118 -13.82 -6.12 -1.68
C ASN A 118 -12.80 -7.09 -2.29
N ASP A 119 -11.56 -7.13 -1.78
CA ASP A 119 -10.56 -8.07 -2.30
C ASP A 119 -10.73 -9.44 -1.64
N TYR A 120 -11.00 -10.46 -2.46
CA TYR A 120 -11.21 -11.82 -1.97
C TYR A 120 -10.01 -12.40 -1.23
N LEU A 121 -8.79 -12.12 -1.70
CA LEU A 121 -7.57 -12.60 -1.05
C LEU A 121 -7.40 -11.99 0.33
N VAL A 122 -7.71 -10.70 0.47
CA VAL A 122 -7.70 -10.01 1.77
C VAL A 122 -8.75 -10.58 2.70
N GLN A 123 -9.98 -10.81 2.21
CA GLN A 123 -11.05 -11.36 3.03
C GLN A 123 -10.74 -12.77 3.57
N CYS A 124 -10.01 -13.56 2.79
CA CYS A 124 -9.62 -14.92 3.16
C CYS A 124 -8.30 -15.01 3.94
N ASN A 125 -7.51 -13.93 4.01
CA ASN A 125 -6.17 -13.95 4.60
C ASN A 125 -6.06 -13.01 5.81
N PRO A 126 -6.05 -13.53 7.04
CA PRO A 126 -5.87 -12.74 8.25
C PRO A 126 -4.60 -11.90 8.29
N ILE A 127 -3.51 -12.33 7.66
CA ILE A 127 -2.25 -11.58 7.61
C ILE A 127 -2.45 -10.31 6.78
N CYS A 128 -3.09 -10.41 5.62
CA CYS A 128 -3.40 -9.23 4.80
C CYS A 128 -4.33 -8.27 5.54
N GLN A 129 -5.32 -8.79 6.29
CA GLN A 129 -6.20 -7.97 7.12
C GLN A 129 -5.44 -7.25 8.24
N ALA A 130 -4.53 -7.97 8.91
CA ALA A 130 -3.67 -7.43 9.96
C ALA A 130 -2.78 -6.30 9.43
N ASP A 131 -2.13 -6.51 8.28
CA ASP A 131 -1.28 -5.52 7.63
C ASP A 131 -2.02 -4.23 7.28
N LEU A 132 -3.26 -4.33 6.80
CA LEU A 132 -4.08 -3.16 6.47
C LEU A 132 -4.56 -2.41 7.72
N LEU A 133 -4.90 -3.12 8.79
CA LEU A 133 -5.26 -2.51 10.07
C LEU A 133 -4.05 -1.83 10.74
N GLU A 134 -2.88 -2.45 10.66
CA GLU A 134 -1.63 -1.86 11.12
C GLU A 134 -1.28 -0.60 10.32
N LEU A 135 -1.45 -0.61 9.00
CA LEU A 135 -1.25 0.57 8.15
C LEU A 135 -2.14 1.73 8.59
N GLN A 136 -3.44 1.48 8.79
CA GLN A 136 -4.37 2.51 9.27
C GLN A 136 -3.94 3.08 10.63
N LEU A 137 -3.55 2.20 11.55
CA LEU A 137 -3.11 2.59 12.89
C LEU A 137 -1.87 3.48 12.84
N TYR A 138 -0.88 3.11 12.02
CA TYR A 138 0.37 3.85 11.92
C TYR A 138 0.20 5.18 11.20
N ILE A 139 -0.69 5.28 10.20
CA ILE A 139 -1.08 6.55 9.60
C ILE A 139 -1.63 7.49 10.68
N MET A 140 -2.60 7.02 11.51
CA MET A 140 -3.18 7.84 12.57
C MET A 140 -2.16 8.26 13.64
N LYS A 141 -1.26 7.35 14.01
CA LYS A 141 -0.18 7.68 14.96
C LYS A 141 0.77 8.73 14.39
N TYR A 142 1.13 8.61 13.11
CA TYR A 142 2.04 9.54 12.43
C TYR A 142 1.47 10.96 12.34
N ILE A 143 0.20 11.08 11.97
CA ILE A 143 -0.47 12.39 11.86
C ILE A 143 -0.98 12.93 13.19
N GLY A 144 -0.87 12.16 14.30
CA GLY A 144 -1.24 12.60 15.64
C GLY A 144 -2.75 12.57 15.95
N ASP A 145 -3.55 11.81 15.20
CA ASP A 145 -4.98 11.63 15.51
C ASP A 145 -5.22 10.51 16.55
N TYR A 146 -5.02 10.85 17.80
CA TYR A 146 -5.19 9.91 18.91
C TYR A 146 -6.62 9.38 19.08
N ARG A 147 -7.65 10.14 18.66
CA ARG A 147 -9.05 9.69 18.77
C ARG A 147 -9.34 8.53 17.81
N SER A 148 -8.78 8.58 16.62
CA SER A 148 -8.93 7.52 15.64
C SER A 148 -8.11 6.27 15.98
N ILE A 149 -7.01 6.40 16.73
CA ILE A 149 -6.19 5.28 17.21
C ILE A 149 -7.05 4.31 18.02
N ASP A 150 -7.80 4.78 19.03
CA ASP A 150 -8.65 3.93 19.88
C ASP A 150 -9.70 3.17 19.04
N LYS A 151 -10.28 3.84 18.05
CA LYS A 151 -11.24 3.22 17.13
C LYS A 151 -10.61 2.08 16.32
N ILE A 152 -9.40 2.30 15.82
CA ILE A 152 -8.70 1.29 15.03
C ILE A 152 -8.25 0.13 15.93
N LEU A 153 -7.75 0.37 17.12
CA LEU A 153 -7.42 -0.67 18.11
C LEU A 153 -8.64 -1.54 18.45
N ASN A 154 -9.83 -0.92 18.58
CA ASN A 154 -11.06 -1.66 18.75
C ASN A 154 -11.40 -2.53 17.53
N ASN A 155 -11.15 -2.05 16.31
CA ASN A 155 -11.31 -2.84 15.08
C ASN A 155 -10.33 -4.01 15.01
N ILE A 156 -9.07 -3.80 15.37
CA ILE A 156 -8.04 -4.84 15.52
C ILE A 156 -8.53 -5.92 16.49
N ASN A 157 -9.02 -5.54 17.66
CA ASN A 157 -9.52 -6.48 18.65
C ASN A 157 -10.75 -7.27 18.16
N LYS A 158 -11.64 -6.64 17.39
CA LYS A 158 -12.82 -7.31 16.81
C LYS A 158 -12.42 -8.27 15.67
N ALA A 159 -11.52 -7.87 14.81
CA ALA A 159 -11.08 -8.67 13.68
C ALA A 159 -10.27 -9.87 14.16
N SER A 160 -9.29 -9.66 15.04
CA SER A 160 -8.39 -10.71 15.54
C SER A 160 -9.11 -11.87 16.25
N LYS A 161 -10.27 -11.60 16.89
CA LYS A 161 -11.11 -12.65 17.48
C LYS A 161 -11.71 -13.62 16.46
N LYS A 162 -11.80 -13.22 15.19
CA LYS A 162 -12.36 -14.03 14.10
C LYS A 162 -11.29 -14.85 13.37
N TRP A 163 -10.01 -14.49 13.55
CA TRP A 163 -8.92 -15.15 12.85
C TRP A 163 -8.56 -16.50 13.48
N LYS A 164 -8.36 -17.48 12.62
CA LYS A 164 -7.88 -18.78 13.08
C LYS A 164 -6.36 -18.74 13.27
N TYR A 165 -5.89 -19.31 14.35
CA TYR A 165 -4.49 -19.35 14.80
C TYR A 165 -3.51 -19.83 13.71
N GLN A 166 -3.91 -20.79 12.91
CA GLN A 166 -3.09 -21.43 11.88
C GLN A 166 -2.74 -20.55 10.67
N TYR A 167 -3.26 -19.33 10.60
CA TYR A 167 -3.01 -18.41 9.47
C TYR A 167 -1.89 -17.41 9.72
N PHE A 168 -1.35 -17.35 10.93
CA PHE A 168 -0.11 -16.63 11.20
C PHE A 168 1.08 -17.60 11.05
N TYR A 169 2.30 -17.06 10.84
CA TYR A 169 3.50 -17.89 10.64
C TYR A 169 3.69 -18.89 11.77
N GLU A 170 4.36 -20.03 11.49
CA GLU A 170 4.82 -20.93 12.53
C GLU A 170 5.52 -20.13 13.63
N ASN A 171 5.10 -20.32 14.87
CA ASN A 171 5.63 -19.62 16.06
C ASN A 171 5.28 -18.12 16.18
N TYR A 172 4.32 -17.58 15.42
CA TYR A 172 3.87 -16.19 15.57
C TYR A 172 2.34 -16.13 15.61
N SER A 173 1.80 -15.93 16.79
CA SER A 173 0.35 -15.92 17.02
C SER A 173 -0.28 -14.56 16.73
N THR A 174 -1.60 -14.54 16.64
CA THR A 174 -2.38 -13.29 16.60
C THR A 174 -2.09 -12.39 17.79
N GLU A 175 -1.86 -12.98 18.95
CA GLU A 175 -1.54 -12.23 20.18
C GLU A 175 -0.13 -11.62 20.12
N ASP A 176 0.85 -12.38 19.61
CA ASP A 176 2.21 -11.87 19.40
C ASP A 176 2.21 -10.68 18.43
N TRP A 177 1.43 -10.78 17.33
CA TRP A 177 1.25 -9.67 16.41
C TRP A 177 0.64 -8.44 17.10
N LYS A 178 -0.45 -8.60 17.86
CA LYS A 178 -1.08 -7.49 18.58
C LYS A 178 -0.12 -6.84 19.59
N ASN A 179 0.61 -7.65 20.33
CA ASN A 179 1.60 -7.16 21.31
C ASN A 179 2.73 -6.40 20.61
N SER A 180 3.19 -6.89 19.44
CA SER A 180 4.18 -6.20 18.62
C SER A 180 3.67 -4.84 18.12
N VAL A 181 2.43 -4.78 17.62
CA VAL A 181 1.81 -3.53 17.17
C VAL A 181 1.67 -2.52 18.31
N LEU A 182 1.17 -2.95 19.48
CA LEU A 182 1.03 -2.10 20.67
C LEU A 182 2.39 -1.59 21.14
N LYS A 183 3.39 -2.47 21.22
CA LYS A 183 4.76 -2.08 21.57
C LYS A 183 5.32 -1.01 20.63
N ASN A 184 5.08 -1.14 19.32
CA ASN A 184 5.53 -0.15 18.35
C ASN A 184 4.81 1.20 18.50
N ILE A 185 3.53 1.19 18.87
CA ILE A 185 2.77 2.42 19.15
C ILE A 185 3.28 3.11 20.41
N ASP A 186 3.67 2.36 21.45
CA ASP A 186 4.24 2.88 22.70
C ASP A 186 5.67 3.39 22.47
N ASP A 187 6.49 2.67 21.70
CA ASP A 187 7.87 3.01 21.34
C ASP A 187 7.97 3.64 19.95
N TRP A 188 7.16 4.67 19.72
CA TRP A 188 7.04 5.32 18.41
C TRP A 188 8.34 5.93 17.90
N ASP A 189 9.21 6.38 18.78
CA ASP A 189 10.52 6.94 18.41
C ASP A 189 11.40 5.92 17.69
N ASN A 190 11.34 4.65 18.06
CA ASN A 190 12.05 3.59 17.35
C ASN A 190 11.45 3.33 15.97
N VAL A 191 10.13 3.40 15.83
CA VAL A 191 9.47 3.32 14.52
C VAL A 191 9.92 4.47 13.63
N LEU A 192 9.96 5.71 14.15
CA LEU A 192 10.44 6.88 13.40
C LEU A 192 11.92 6.75 12.99
N LYS A 193 12.80 6.22 13.84
CA LYS A 193 14.20 5.93 13.49
C LYS A 193 14.31 4.93 12.34
N LEU A 194 13.48 3.86 12.38
CA LEU A 194 13.44 2.86 11.33
C LEU A 194 12.92 3.44 10.01
N LEU A 195 11.85 4.24 10.08
CA LEU A 195 11.32 4.98 8.94
C LEU A 195 12.42 5.83 8.29
N LYS A 196 13.13 6.64 9.08
CA LYS A 196 14.24 7.47 8.59
C LYS A 196 15.32 6.63 7.92
N THR A 197 15.75 5.53 8.56
CA THR A 197 16.76 4.62 7.99
C THR A 197 16.32 4.05 6.64
N ASN A 198 15.04 3.68 6.50
CA ASN A 198 14.51 3.14 5.25
C ASN A 198 14.30 4.22 4.18
N MET A 199 13.95 5.45 4.57
CA MET A 199 13.88 6.60 3.66
C MET A 199 15.25 7.00 3.12
N ASP A 200 16.31 6.81 3.89
CA ASP A 200 17.70 7.09 3.48
C ASP A 200 18.29 6.01 2.54
N ASP A 201 17.54 4.93 2.26
CA ASP A 201 17.94 3.96 1.24
C ASP A 201 18.11 4.64 -0.12
N LYS A 202 19.21 4.33 -0.82
CA LYS A 202 19.60 4.99 -2.07
C LYS A 202 18.52 4.99 -3.16
N LYS A 203 17.67 3.98 -3.21
CA LYS A 203 16.60 3.89 -4.20
C LYS A 203 15.38 4.70 -3.75
N ILE A 204 15.05 4.66 -2.45
CA ILE A 204 13.90 5.37 -1.88
C ILE A 204 14.18 6.88 -1.82
N ALA A 205 15.38 7.29 -1.41
CA ALA A 205 15.78 8.69 -1.32
C ALA A 205 15.74 9.46 -2.67
N ARG A 206 15.67 8.75 -3.80
CA ARG A 206 15.52 9.35 -5.13
C ARG A 206 14.07 9.59 -5.55
N LEU A 207 13.13 9.03 -4.81
CA LEU A 207 11.71 9.20 -5.09
C LEU A 207 11.28 10.63 -4.73
N LYS A 208 10.32 11.15 -5.46
CA LYS A 208 9.61 12.36 -5.04
C LYS A 208 8.86 12.10 -3.74
N HIS A 209 8.52 13.17 -3.03
CA HIS A 209 7.77 13.10 -1.79
C HIS A 209 6.36 13.64 -1.98
N SER A 210 5.42 12.96 -1.36
CA SER A 210 4.03 13.38 -1.16
C SER A 210 3.73 13.34 0.33
N HIS A 211 2.72 14.08 0.74
CA HIS A 211 2.34 14.21 2.14
C HIS A 211 0.88 13.84 2.38
N LEU A 212 0.63 13.18 3.51
CA LEU A 212 -0.71 12.98 4.04
C LEU A 212 -1.21 14.30 4.65
N VAL A 213 -2.41 14.71 4.26
CA VAL A 213 -3.08 15.92 4.77
C VAL A 213 -4.50 15.60 5.22
N TYR A 214 -5.05 16.42 6.17
CA TYR A 214 -6.44 16.32 6.61
C TYR A 214 -7.39 16.94 5.60
#